data_c1daf5b24d9e6e06fdf8e5f33c232c78
#
_entry.id   c1daf5b24d9e6e06fdf8e5f33c232c78
#
_cell.length_a   1.000
_cell.length_b   1.000
_cell.length_c   1.000
_cell.angle_alpha   90.00
_cell.angle_beta   90.00
_cell.angle_gamma   90.00
#
_symmetry.space_group_name_H-M   'P 1'
#
loop_
_entity.id
_entity.type
_entity.pdbx_description
1 polymer ?
#
loop_
_entity_poly.entity_id
_entity_poly.type
_entity_poly.pdbx_seq_one_letter_code
_entity_poly.pdbx_strand_id
1 'polypeptide(L)'
;MRQYIDTNNNNNTTMRFTISSTTLSNKLNALAKVINVKSPTPILADILFDIHDNTLFLTASDSENTMVTSLPVGESDGSMTFAINCKNILDAVKSFSEQPITFELDTNSNIVNIMYLNGHFSMPTDDANTYPETDKINEGYTELTISSNLLAENINRSLFATAQDELRPQMNGIYFDLTPECLAVVASDGHKLVRNKLFSVLCNEQRAFILPKKPATLLKNMLDKDGGDVVIRFNERNASICFAENEVYCRLIEGRYPNYNSVIPTNNNNEITIDRESLLNAIKRVQPFANDSSNLIKFNVDATTLTLDAADFDFSKTATEKVACQYNGQPMNIGFKGVSFIE
;
A
#
# COMPACT_ATOMS: atom_id res chain seq x y z
N MET A 1 67.12 -1.95 28.81
CA MET A 1 65.94 -2.74 28.31
C MET A 1 64.68 -2.01 28.72
N ARG A 2 64.14 -1.16 27.85
CA ARG A 2 62.82 -0.52 28.04
C ARG A 2 61.81 -1.31 27.22
N GLN A 3 60.87 -1.97 27.89
CA GLN A 3 59.72 -2.56 27.26
C GLN A 3 58.82 -1.43 26.75
N TYR A 4 58.61 -1.40 25.43
CA TYR A 4 57.54 -0.63 24.81
C TYR A 4 56.24 -1.40 25.10
N ILE A 5 55.37 -0.80 25.87
CA ILE A 5 53.98 -1.24 25.98
C ILE A 5 53.27 -0.63 24.78
N ASP A 6 52.88 -1.49 23.85
CA ASP A 6 52.05 -1.15 22.70
C ASP A 6 50.62 -1.00 23.22
N THR A 7 50.18 0.24 23.45
CA THR A 7 48.81 0.58 23.83
C THR A 7 48.08 1.15 22.64
N ASN A 8 47.75 0.30 21.67
CA ASN A 8 46.79 0.65 20.59
C ASN A 8 46.00 -0.60 20.20
N ASN A 9 45.14 -1.05 21.13
CA ASN A 9 44.00 -1.87 20.80
C ASN A 9 42.73 -1.13 21.34
N ASN A 10 42.42 0.00 20.73
CA ASN A 10 41.09 0.56 20.81
C ASN A 10 40.19 -0.29 19.86
N ASN A 11 39.79 -1.46 20.32
CA ASN A 11 38.58 -2.07 19.78
C ASN A 11 37.42 -1.18 20.23
N ASN A 12 37.06 -0.20 19.41
CA ASN A 12 35.84 0.57 19.57
C ASN A 12 34.70 -0.42 19.38
N THR A 13 34.15 -0.96 20.45
CA THR A 13 33.01 -1.87 20.47
C THR A 13 31.70 -1.13 20.34
N THR A 14 31.76 0.19 20.25
CA THR A 14 30.61 1.08 20.19
C THR A 14 30.60 1.83 18.87
N MET A 15 29.50 1.75 18.14
CA MET A 15 29.29 2.46 16.88
C MET A 15 28.13 3.44 17.03
N ARG A 16 28.25 4.62 16.41
CA ARG A 16 27.30 5.72 16.56
C ARG A 16 26.86 6.28 15.22
N PHE A 17 25.62 6.74 15.18
CA PHE A 17 25.11 7.63 14.12
C PHE A 17 24.04 8.57 14.66
N THR A 18 23.87 9.71 14.00
CA THR A 18 22.92 10.74 14.40
C THR A 18 21.90 10.99 13.28
N ILE A 19 20.63 11.14 13.64
CA ILE A 19 19.52 11.32 12.69
C ILE A 19 18.44 12.24 13.28
N SER A 20 17.65 12.90 12.40
CA SER A 20 16.44 13.65 12.78
C SER A 20 15.37 12.72 13.32
N SER A 21 14.81 13.04 14.48
CA SER A 21 13.76 12.27 15.13
C SER A 21 12.48 12.20 14.28
N THR A 22 12.07 13.31 13.67
CA THR A 22 10.86 13.39 12.83
C THR A 22 11.04 12.61 11.54
N THR A 23 12.20 12.74 10.88
CA THR A 23 12.49 11.99 9.65
C THR A 23 12.45 10.48 9.92
N LEU A 24 13.12 10.03 10.98
CA LEU A 24 13.10 8.61 11.38
C LEU A 24 11.68 8.14 11.72
N SER A 25 10.94 8.88 12.52
CA SER A 25 9.57 8.53 12.92
C SER A 25 8.64 8.36 11.72
N ASN A 26 8.73 9.24 10.73
CA ASN A 26 7.94 9.15 9.50
C ASN A 26 8.25 7.87 8.70
N LYS A 27 9.53 7.51 8.56
CA LYS A 27 9.95 6.29 7.86
C LYS A 27 9.53 5.03 8.63
N LEU A 28 9.71 5.01 9.95
CA LEU A 28 9.27 3.88 10.80
C LEU A 28 7.74 3.68 10.75
N ASN A 29 6.95 4.75 10.74
CA ASN A 29 5.51 4.68 10.58
C ASN A 29 5.07 4.07 9.23
N ALA A 30 5.82 4.34 8.16
CA ALA A 30 5.56 3.73 6.86
C ALA A 30 5.90 2.23 6.87
N LEU A 31 7.07 1.87 7.40
CA LEU A 31 7.57 0.50 7.50
C LEU A 31 6.69 -0.38 8.41
N ALA A 32 6.18 0.18 9.51
CA ALA A 32 5.30 -0.54 10.43
C ALA A 32 4.03 -1.12 9.75
N LYS A 33 3.59 -0.53 8.63
CA LYS A 33 2.44 -1.03 7.85
C LYS A 33 2.73 -2.32 7.08
N VAL A 34 4.01 -2.64 6.86
CA VAL A 34 4.43 -3.90 6.24
C VAL A 34 4.35 -5.04 7.25
N ILE A 35 4.75 -4.78 8.49
CA ILE A 35 4.92 -5.80 9.53
C ILE A 35 3.60 -6.52 9.84
N ASN A 36 3.69 -7.84 9.91
CA ASN A 36 2.61 -8.69 10.37
C ASN A 36 2.93 -9.18 11.79
N VAL A 37 2.28 -8.59 12.78
CA VAL A 37 2.46 -8.96 14.21
C VAL A 37 2.08 -10.41 14.56
N LYS A 38 1.40 -11.12 13.64
CA LYS A 38 1.04 -12.52 13.78
C LYS A 38 1.98 -13.46 13.00
N SER A 39 3.10 -12.95 12.48
CA SER A 39 4.08 -13.77 11.79
C SER A 39 4.61 -14.88 12.70
N PRO A 40 4.75 -16.11 12.21
CA PRO A 40 5.41 -17.19 12.95
C PRO A 40 6.92 -17.00 13.07
N THR A 41 7.49 -16.07 12.31
CA THR A 41 8.92 -15.76 12.28
C THR A 41 9.18 -14.51 13.11
N PRO A 42 9.75 -14.64 14.33
CA PRO A 42 9.84 -13.53 15.30
C PRO A 42 10.60 -12.31 14.77
N ILE A 43 11.71 -12.51 14.05
CA ILE A 43 12.55 -11.42 13.52
C ILE A 43 11.80 -10.49 12.55
N LEU A 44 10.69 -10.94 11.95
CA LEU A 44 9.86 -10.12 11.07
C LEU A 44 8.98 -9.11 11.84
N ALA A 45 9.00 -9.16 13.18
CA ALA A 45 8.42 -8.08 14.00
C ALA A 45 9.39 -6.89 14.14
N ASP A 46 10.62 -7.05 13.67
CA ASP A 46 11.68 -6.05 13.77
C ASP A 46 11.83 -5.26 12.47
N ILE A 47 12.48 -4.12 12.59
CA ILE A 47 13.01 -3.35 11.47
C ILE A 47 14.51 -3.56 11.43
N LEU A 48 15.04 -3.92 10.28
CA LEU A 48 16.47 -4.01 10.02
C LEU A 48 17.01 -2.59 9.77
N PHE A 49 18.05 -2.24 10.52
CA PHE A 49 18.83 -1.02 10.35
C PHE A 49 20.17 -1.41 9.74
N ASP A 50 20.48 -0.87 8.58
CA ASP A 50 21.72 -1.10 7.87
C ASP A 50 22.34 0.25 7.48
N ILE A 51 23.49 0.57 8.04
CA ILE A 51 24.17 1.84 7.84
C ILE A 51 25.47 1.60 7.12
N HIS A 52 25.63 2.25 5.98
CA HIS A 52 26.88 2.32 5.23
C HIS A 52 26.93 3.63 4.42
N ASP A 53 28.11 4.15 4.19
CA ASP A 53 28.35 5.37 3.41
C ASP A 53 27.48 6.57 3.86
N ASN A 54 27.33 6.76 5.18
CA ASN A 54 26.48 7.79 5.80
C ASN A 54 25.00 7.74 5.36
N THR A 55 24.55 6.57 4.94
CA THR A 55 23.15 6.31 4.59
C THR A 55 22.61 5.20 5.46
N LEU A 56 21.47 5.44 6.10
CA LEU A 56 20.70 4.42 6.81
C LEU A 56 19.67 3.83 5.87
N PHE A 57 19.73 2.53 5.69
CA PHE A 57 18.69 1.73 5.05
C PHE A 57 17.85 1.06 6.13
N LEU A 58 16.55 1.23 6.03
CA LEU A 58 15.58 0.60 6.92
C LEU A 58 14.75 -0.41 6.13
N THR A 59 14.70 -1.64 6.62
CA THR A 59 13.94 -2.73 5.96
C THR A 59 12.90 -3.29 6.90
N ALA A 60 11.68 -3.46 6.40
CA ALA A 60 10.62 -4.23 7.05
C ALA A 60 10.04 -5.26 6.10
N SER A 61 9.73 -6.46 6.61
CA SER A 61 9.21 -7.56 5.80
C SER A 61 8.12 -8.34 6.54
N ASP A 62 7.20 -8.95 5.76
CA ASP A 62 6.23 -9.95 6.26
C ASP A 62 6.37 -11.30 5.56
N SER A 63 7.49 -11.54 4.87
CA SER A 63 7.83 -12.66 3.99
C SER A 63 7.26 -12.57 2.57
N GLU A 64 6.10 -11.96 2.36
CA GLU A 64 5.48 -11.78 1.03
C GLU A 64 5.75 -10.37 0.47
N ASN A 65 5.93 -9.41 1.37
CA ASN A 65 6.19 -8.03 1.03
C ASN A 65 7.38 -7.52 1.84
N THR A 66 8.30 -6.85 1.17
CA THR A 66 9.44 -6.18 1.81
C THR A 66 9.48 -4.73 1.37
N MET A 67 9.65 -3.83 2.29
CA MET A 67 9.87 -2.42 2.00
C MET A 67 11.23 -2.01 2.52
N VAL A 68 11.99 -1.37 1.64
CA VAL A 68 13.26 -0.73 1.94
C VAL A 68 13.11 0.77 1.75
N THR A 69 13.62 1.55 2.68
CA THR A 69 13.72 3.01 2.53
C THR A 69 15.09 3.48 2.96
N SER A 70 15.59 4.52 2.33
CA SER A 70 16.89 5.11 2.68
C SER A 70 16.74 6.53 3.17
N LEU A 71 17.66 6.95 4.02
CA LEU A 71 17.75 8.32 4.51
C LEU A 71 19.20 8.65 4.89
N PRO A 72 19.66 9.89 4.64
CA PRO A 72 20.98 10.30 5.06
C PRO A 72 21.04 10.36 6.59
N VAL A 73 22.17 9.93 7.15
CA VAL A 73 22.51 10.15 8.56
C VAL A 73 23.54 11.28 8.66
N GLY A 74 23.61 11.91 9.84
CA GLY A 74 24.61 12.92 10.12
C GLY A 74 26.00 12.30 10.27
N GLU A 75 26.55 12.36 11.48
CA GLU A 75 27.82 11.70 11.80
C GLU A 75 27.61 10.20 11.97
N SER A 76 28.46 9.38 11.36
CA SER A 76 28.49 7.92 11.50
C SER A 76 29.93 7.46 11.69
N ASP A 77 30.16 6.58 12.68
CA ASP A 77 31.48 6.03 12.98
C ASP A 77 31.88 4.87 12.05
N GLY A 78 31.00 4.48 11.12
CA GLY A 78 31.25 3.38 10.17
C GLY A 78 30.00 2.63 9.76
N SER A 79 30.17 1.44 9.19
CA SER A 79 29.08 0.55 8.80
C SER A 79 28.61 -0.30 9.97
N MET A 80 27.30 -0.42 10.14
CA MET A 80 26.69 -1.26 11.19
C MET A 80 25.34 -1.80 10.72
N THR A 81 25.00 -3.01 11.18
CA THR A 81 23.74 -3.65 10.86
C THR A 81 23.18 -4.32 12.11
N PHE A 82 21.90 -4.06 12.42
CA PHE A 82 21.20 -4.62 13.58
C PHE A 82 19.68 -4.57 13.35
N ALA A 83 18.93 -5.38 14.09
CA ALA A 83 17.48 -5.35 14.04
C ALA A 83 16.89 -4.88 15.37
N ILE A 84 15.80 -4.11 15.31
CA ILE A 84 15.09 -3.60 16.50
C ILE A 84 13.60 -3.87 16.33
N ASN A 85 12.96 -4.32 17.41
CA ASN A 85 11.52 -4.51 17.43
C ASN A 85 10.78 -3.21 17.04
N CYS A 86 9.97 -3.30 15.98
CA CYS A 86 9.30 -2.16 15.37
C CYS A 86 8.43 -1.39 16.37
N LYS A 87 7.67 -2.10 17.21
CA LYS A 87 6.81 -1.47 18.20
C LYS A 87 7.63 -0.67 19.21
N ASN A 88 8.73 -1.24 19.71
CA ASN A 88 9.56 -0.61 20.72
C ASN A 88 10.20 0.68 20.21
N ILE A 89 10.83 0.63 19.03
CA ILE A 89 11.47 1.82 18.45
C ILE A 89 10.45 2.88 18.05
N LEU A 90 9.30 2.48 17.48
CA LEU A 90 8.25 3.41 17.09
C LEU A 90 7.63 4.11 18.32
N ASP A 91 7.36 3.35 19.40
CA ASP A 91 6.83 3.91 20.65
C ASP A 91 7.83 4.87 21.31
N ALA A 92 9.12 4.62 21.17
CA ALA A 92 10.16 5.50 21.70
C ALA A 92 10.24 6.83 20.94
N VAL A 93 10.20 6.80 19.59
CA VAL A 93 10.46 8.01 18.77
C VAL A 93 9.23 8.83 18.43
N LYS A 94 8.03 8.26 18.47
CA LYS A 94 6.79 8.93 18.05
C LYS A 94 6.43 10.18 18.86
N SER A 95 6.91 10.27 20.09
CA SER A 95 6.62 11.37 21.02
C SER A 95 7.64 12.50 20.99
N PHE A 96 8.73 12.35 20.19
CA PHE A 96 9.72 13.40 20.09
C PHE A 96 9.21 14.58 19.24
N SER A 97 9.48 15.79 19.73
CA SER A 97 9.55 16.96 18.85
C SER A 97 10.82 16.85 18.00
N GLU A 98 10.89 17.64 16.89
CA GLU A 98 12.07 17.63 16.02
C GLU A 98 13.35 17.92 16.82
N GLN A 99 14.27 16.99 16.81
CA GLN A 99 15.59 17.06 17.42
C GLN A 99 16.53 16.02 16.80
N PRO A 100 17.84 16.23 16.86
CA PRO A 100 18.80 15.16 16.58
C PRO A 100 18.72 14.09 17.69
N ILE A 101 18.72 12.83 17.28
CA ILE A 101 18.84 11.67 18.16
C ILE A 101 20.06 10.86 17.74
N THR A 102 20.84 10.37 18.71
CA THR A 102 22.05 9.60 18.45
C THR A 102 21.84 8.17 18.89
N PHE A 103 22.04 7.25 17.96
CA PHE A 103 22.08 5.83 18.22
C PHE A 103 23.51 5.41 18.55
N GLU A 104 23.67 4.66 19.61
CA GLU A 104 24.94 4.09 20.05
C GLU A 104 24.75 2.59 20.25
N LEU A 105 25.30 1.80 19.31
CA LEU A 105 25.23 0.33 19.35
C LEU A 105 26.46 -0.22 20.09
N ASP A 106 26.22 -0.96 21.15
CA ASP A 106 27.25 -1.80 21.79
C ASP A 106 27.15 -3.21 21.20
N THR A 107 28.13 -3.55 20.37
CA THR A 107 28.20 -4.84 19.67
C THR A 107 28.45 -6.05 20.59
N ASN A 108 28.94 -5.80 21.83
CA ASN A 108 29.19 -6.89 22.77
C ASN A 108 27.93 -7.29 23.55
N SER A 109 27.10 -6.32 23.90
CA SER A 109 25.90 -6.57 24.69
C SER A 109 24.63 -6.70 23.84
N ASN A 110 24.69 -6.43 22.52
CA ASN A 110 23.54 -6.32 21.64
C ASN A 110 22.47 -5.36 22.19
N ILE A 111 22.93 -4.20 22.66
CA ILE A 111 22.08 -3.13 23.18
C ILE A 111 22.32 -1.89 22.34
N VAL A 112 21.24 -1.24 21.92
CA VAL A 112 21.29 0.10 21.35
C VAL A 112 20.81 1.12 22.38
N ASN A 113 21.63 2.16 22.59
CA ASN A 113 21.27 3.33 23.37
C ASN A 113 20.87 4.44 22.40
N ILE A 114 19.71 5.04 22.61
CA ILE A 114 19.19 6.14 21.81
C ILE A 114 19.21 7.38 22.69
N MET A 115 20.16 8.26 22.44
CA MET A 115 20.34 9.49 23.19
C MET A 115 19.58 10.64 22.53
N TYR A 116 18.92 11.44 23.34
CA TYR A 116 18.19 12.63 22.93
C TYR A 116 18.45 13.76 23.94
N LEU A 117 17.95 14.97 23.66
CA LEU A 117 18.28 16.19 24.40
C LEU A 117 18.20 16.05 25.94
N ASN A 118 17.22 15.33 26.46
CA ASN A 118 16.93 15.28 27.89
C ASN A 118 17.11 13.90 28.53
N GLY A 119 17.62 12.90 27.77
CA GLY A 119 17.76 11.56 28.32
C GLY A 119 18.21 10.52 27.29
N HIS A 120 18.00 9.25 27.61
CA HIS A 120 18.30 8.15 26.72
C HIS A 120 17.30 7.01 26.92
N PHE A 121 17.15 6.19 25.87
CA PHE A 121 16.51 4.87 25.94
C PHE A 121 17.55 3.80 25.67
N SER A 122 17.40 2.65 26.30
CA SER A 122 18.19 1.46 26.00
C SER A 122 17.23 0.33 25.63
N MET A 123 17.53 -0.37 24.54
CA MET A 123 16.73 -1.50 24.11
C MET A 123 17.59 -2.58 23.47
N PRO A 124 17.18 -3.85 23.57
CA PRO A 124 17.91 -4.94 22.94
C PRO A 124 17.79 -4.85 21.41
N THR A 125 18.83 -5.36 20.74
CA THR A 125 18.85 -5.58 19.29
C THR A 125 18.92 -7.07 19.01
N ASP A 126 18.31 -7.49 17.91
CA ASP A 126 18.38 -8.85 17.40
C ASP A 126 19.46 -8.97 16.31
N ASP A 127 19.94 -10.21 16.10
CA ASP A 127 20.97 -10.50 15.11
C ASP A 127 20.45 -10.28 13.68
N ALA A 128 20.98 -9.26 13.02
CA ALA A 128 20.66 -8.90 11.65
C ALA A 128 20.89 -10.04 10.64
N ASN A 129 21.82 -10.97 10.91
CA ASN A 129 22.08 -12.11 10.03
C ASN A 129 20.90 -13.10 9.95
N THR A 130 19.99 -13.03 10.91
CA THR A 130 18.77 -13.85 10.91
C THR A 130 17.62 -13.21 10.14
N TYR A 131 17.78 -11.95 9.70
CA TYR A 131 16.78 -11.26 8.90
C TYR A 131 16.76 -11.82 7.49
N PRO A 132 15.57 -12.16 6.92
CA PRO A 132 15.48 -12.73 5.58
C PRO A 132 16.03 -11.78 4.52
N GLU A 133 16.77 -12.33 3.57
CA GLU A 133 17.19 -11.58 2.40
C GLU A 133 15.99 -11.19 1.52
N THR A 134 16.10 -10.03 0.89
CA THR A 134 15.07 -9.55 -0.05
C THR A 134 15.27 -10.20 -1.41
N ASP A 135 14.22 -10.81 -1.95
CA ASP A 135 14.19 -11.36 -3.30
C ASP A 135 14.23 -10.25 -4.36
N LYS A 136 15.42 -9.76 -4.68
CA LYS A 136 15.61 -8.71 -5.68
C LYS A 136 15.44 -9.25 -7.09
N ILE A 137 14.75 -8.52 -7.95
CA ILE A 137 14.57 -8.84 -9.36
C ILE A 137 15.73 -8.21 -10.14
N ASN A 138 16.73 -9.02 -10.49
CA ASN A 138 17.94 -8.54 -11.17
C ASN A 138 17.91 -8.78 -12.69
N GLU A 139 17.13 -9.75 -13.17
CA GLU A 139 17.03 -10.11 -14.59
C GLU A 139 15.67 -10.71 -14.94
N GLY A 140 15.36 -10.83 -16.23
CA GLY A 140 14.12 -11.46 -16.70
C GLY A 140 12.83 -10.73 -16.34
N TYR A 141 12.88 -9.41 -16.21
CA TYR A 141 11.73 -8.58 -15.84
C TYR A 141 11.23 -7.72 -17.01
N THR A 142 9.98 -7.32 -16.91
CA THR A 142 9.41 -6.20 -17.68
C THR A 142 9.47 -4.95 -16.81
N GLU A 143 9.87 -3.82 -17.40
CA GLU A 143 9.91 -2.54 -16.71
C GLU A 143 8.81 -1.62 -17.22
N LEU A 144 8.16 -0.94 -16.30
CA LEU A 144 7.10 0.04 -16.53
C LEU A 144 7.39 1.30 -15.74
N THR A 145 7.35 2.46 -16.38
CA THR A 145 7.41 3.76 -15.71
C THR A 145 6.05 4.44 -15.76
N ILE A 146 5.58 4.92 -14.62
CA ILE A 146 4.28 5.60 -14.48
C ILE A 146 4.42 6.71 -13.44
N SER A 147 3.74 7.84 -13.63
CA SER A 147 3.77 8.88 -12.61
C SER A 147 3.09 8.44 -11.30
N SER A 148 3.65 8.88 -10.18
CA SER A 148 3.18 8.58 -8.82
C SER A 148 1.68 8.87 -8.66
N ASN A 149 1.24 10.03 -9.14
CA ASN A 149 -0.16 10.44 -9.09
C ASN A 149 -1.08 9.49 -9.88
N LEU A 150 -0.71 9.13 -11.11
CA LEU A 150 -1.52 8.20 -11.93
C LEU A 150 -1.61 6.83 -11.29
N LEU A 151 -0.51 6.31 -10.76
CA LEU A 151 -0.51 5.00 -10.08
C LEU A 151 -1.38 5.03 -8.83
N ALA A 152 -1.20 6.04 -7.96
CA ALA A 152 -1.98 6.18 -6.73
C ALA A 152 -3.48 6.32 -7.02
N GLU A 153 -3.85 7.15 -8.00
CA GLU A 153 -5.24 7.35 -8.40
C GLU A 153 -5.88 6.06 -8.92
N ASN A 154 -5.19 5.32 -9.77
CA ASN A 154 -5.73 4.08 -10.35
C ASN A 154 -5.79 2.94 -9.33
N ILE A 155 -4.83 2.83 -8.41
CA ILE A 155 -4.93 1.92 -7.28
C ILE A 155 -6.15 2.28 -6.42
N ASN A 156 -6.32 3.56 -6.08
CA ASN A 156 -7.44 4.02 -5.24
C ASN A 156 -8.79 3.72 -5.89
N ARG A 157 -8.92 3.94 -7.20
CA ARG A 157 -10.15 3.67 -7.98
C ARG A 157 -10.47 2.19 -8.14
N SER A 158 -9.48 1.30 -7.95
CA SER A 158 -9.63 -0.13 -8.22
C SER A 158 -9.67 -0.98 -6.96
N LEU A 159 -9.01 -0.57 -5.89
CA LEU A 159 -8.78 -1.39 -4.70
C LEU A 159 -10.07 -1.90 -4.03
N PHE A 160 -11.13 -1.07 -3.99
CA PHE A 160 -12.41 -1.43 -3.39
C PHE A 160 -13.16 -2.53 -4.16
N ALA A 161 -12.85 -2.69 -5.45
CA ALA A 161 -13.49 -3.69 -6.30
C ALA A 161 -12.79 -5.05 -6.28
N THR A 162 -11.67 -5.21 -5.58
CA THR A 162 -10.98 -6.50 -5.45
C THR A 162 -11.77 -7.46 -4.55
N ALA A 163 -11.72 -8.77 -4.85
CA ALA A 163 -12.38 -9.80 -4.06
C ALA A 163 -11.65 -10.13 -2.74
N GLN A 164 -12.32 -10.91 -1.90
CA GLN A 164 -11.75 -11.70 -0.82
C GLN A 164 -12.29 -13.13 -1.01
N ASP A 165 -11.68 -13.89 -1.89
CA ASP A 165 -12.20 -15.17 -2.33
C ASP A 165 -11.06 -16.21 -2.39
N GLU A 166 -11.11 -17.22 -1.55
CA GLU A 166 -10.10 -18.28 -1.50
C GLU A 166 -10.16 -19.20 -2.73
N LEU A 167 -11.32 -19.30 -3.38
CA LEU A 167 -11.51 -20.14 -4.57
C LEU A 167 -11.03 -19.45 -5.85
N ARG A 168 -10.97 -18.12 -5.85
CA ARG A 168 -10.54 -17.30 -7.00
C ARG A 168 -9.50 -16.26 -6.57
N PRO A 169 -8.32 -16.71 -6.09
CA PRO A 169 -7.29 -15.82 -5.57
C PRO A 169 -6.84 -14.75 -6.57
N GLN A 170 -6.96 -15.01 -7.90
CA GLN A 170 -6.63 -14.05 -8.95
C GLN A 170 -7.45 -12.75 -8.85
N MET A 171 -8.66 -12.81 -8.27
CA MET A 171 -9.51 -11.64 -8.09
C MET A 171 -9.23 -10.86 -6.79
N ASN A 172 -8.32 -11.36 -5.94
CA ASN A 172 -7.95 -10.71 -4.67
C ASN A 172 -6.93 -9.57 -4.83
N GLY A 173 -6.57 -9.23 -6.07
CA GLY A 173 -5.64 -8.17 -6.39
C GLY A 173 -6.14 -7.27 -7.52
N ILE A 174 -5.34 -6.26 -7.82
CA ILE A 174 -5.54 -5.35 -8.95
C ILE A 174 -4.77 -5.90 -10.15
N TYR A 175 -5.45 -6.12 -11.26
CA TYR A 175 -4.87 -6.60 -12.50
C TYR A 175 -4.40 -5.43 -13.36
N PHE A 176 -3.13 -5.45 -13.70
CA PHE A 176 -2.48 -4.52 -14.62
C PHE A 176 -2.28 -5.23 -15.95
N ASP A 177 -3.03 -4.82 -16.97
CA ASP A 177 -3.01 -5.39 -18.32
C ASP A 177 -2.36 -4.39 -19.28
N LEU A 178 -1.09 -4.62 -19.58
CA LEU A 178 -0.29 -3.78 -20.44
C LEU A 178 -0.38 -4.28 -21.89
N THR A 179 -0.70 -3.36 -22.78
CA THR A 179 -0.78 -3.62 -24.22
C THR A 179 -0.06 -2.51 -25.00
N PRO A 180 0.21 -2.68 -26.31
CA PRO A 180 0.70 -1.59 -27.13
C PRO A 180 -0.23 -0.38 -27.23
N GLU A 181 -1.51 -0.52 -26.86
CA GLU A 181 -2.52 0.52 -26.97
C GLU A 181 -2.75 1.29 -25.68
N CYS A 182 -2.65 0.60 -24.52
CA CYS A 182 -2.88 1.21 -23.21
C CYS A 182 -2.46 0.28 -22.09
N LEU A 183 -2.34 0.84 -20.89
CA LEU A 183 -2.42 0.11 -19.63
C LEU A 183 -3.87 0.10 -19.15
N ALA A 184 -4.47 -1.08 -18.98
CA ALA A 184 -5.73 -1.23 -18.29
C ALA A 184 -5.49 -1.67 -16.84
N VAL A 185 -6.03 -0.91 -15.88
CA VAL A 185 -6.04 -1.26 -14.45
C VAL A 185 -7.42 -1.74 -14.08
N VAL A 186 -7.52 -3.02 -13.68
CA VAL A 186 -8.79 -3.72 -13.55
C VAL A 186 -8.90 -4.37 -12.16
N ALA A 187 -10.09 -4.32 -11.59
CA ALA A 187 -10.44 -5.09 -10.40
C ALA A 187 -11.89 -5.54 -10.46
N SER A 188 -12.17 -6.74 -9.95
CA SER A 188 -13.52 -7.27 -9.87
C SER A 188 -13.63 -8.29 -8.73
N ASP A 189 -14.80 -8.35 -8.08
CA ASP A 189 -15.17 -9.39 -7.11
C ASP A 189 -16.26 -10.33 -7.66
N GLY A 190 -16.60 -10.19 -8.97
CA GLY A 190 -17.65 -10.93 -9.64
C GLY A 190 -19.03 -10.26 -9.55
N HIS A 191 -19.21 -9.24 -8.73
CA HIS A 191 -20.45 -8.46 -8.60
C HIS A 191 -20.30 -7.03 -9.11
N LYS A 192 -19.10 -6.46 -8.98
CA LYS A 192 -18.70 -5.15 -9.51
C LYS A 192 -17.39 -5.28 -10.28
N LEU A 193 -17.18 -4.41 -11.25
CA LEU A 193 -15.95 -4.36 -12.04
C LEU A 193 -15.56 -2.91 -12.26
N VAL A 194 -14.29 -2.64 -12.02
CA VAL A 194 -13.64 -1.38 -12.37
C VAL A 194 -12.63 -1.64 -13.47
N ARG A 195 -12.61 -0.81 -14.51
CA ARG A 195 -11.61 -0.80 -15.56
C ARG A 195 -11.21 0.64 -15.87
N ASN A 196 -9.99 1.01 -15.56
CA ASN A 196 -9.40 2.27 -15.95
C ASN A 196 -8.42 2.03 -17.10
N LYS A 197 -8.47 2.83 -18.16
CA LYS A 197 -7.54 2.76 -19.29
C LYS A 197 -6.65 4.00 -19.30
N LEU A 198 -5.34 3.79 -19.32
CA LEU A 198 -4.31 4.82 -19.40
C LEU A 198 -3.63 4.70 -20.76
N PHE A 199 -3.96 5.62 -21.68
CA PHE A 199 -3.42 5.64 -23.02
C PHE A 199 -2.01 6.27 -23.10
N SER A 200 -1.55 6.89 -22.03
CA SER A 200 -0.20 7.46 -21.91
C SER A 200 0.85 6.45 -21.47
N VAL A 201 0.44 5.25 -21.06
CA VAL A 201 1.32 4.19 -20.56
C VAL A 201 1.20 2.99 -21.50
N LEU A 202 2.27 2.71 -22.23
CA LEU A 202 2.29 1.70 -23.28
C LEU A 202 3.37 0.67 -23.01
N CYS A 203 3.20 -0.54 -23.54
CA CYS A 203 4.19 -1.60 -23.52
C CYS A 203 4.30 -2.19 -24.92
N ASN A 204 5.52 -2.46 -25.39
CA ASN A 204 5.74 -3.00 -26.75
C ASN A 204 5.13 -4.39 -26.97
N GLU A 205 4.97 -5.14 -25.90
CA GLU A 205 4.38 -6.48 -25.91
C GLU A 205 3.28 -6.58 -24.86
N GLN A 206 2.35 -7.49 -25.08
CA GLN A 206 1.35 -7.75 -24.04
C GLN A 206 2.01 -8.38 -22.82
N ARG A 207 1.86 -7.72 -21.69
CA ARG A 207 2.34 -8.15 -20.38
C ARG A 207 1.27 -7.88 -19.33
N ALA A 208 1.27 -8.66 -18.28
CA ALA A 208 0.30 -8.43 -17.21
C ALA A 208 0.81 -8.94 -15.87
N PHE A 209 0.29 -8.37 -14.80
CA PHE A 209 0.51 -8.85 -13.44
C PHE A 209 -0.68 -8.55 -12.55
N ILE A 210 -0.80 -9.28 -11.43
CA ILE A 210 -1.85 -9.06 -10.43
C ILE A 210 -1.20 -8.60 -9.14
N LEU A 211 -1.37 -7.33 -8.80
CA LEU A 211 -0.83 -6.72 -7.58
C LEU A 211 -1.75 -7.06 -6.39
N PRO A 212 -1.25 -7.73 -5.34
CA PRO A 212 -2.04 -8.04 -4.16
C PRO A 212 -2.54 -6.80 -3.42
N LYS A 213 -3.60 -6.97 -2.61
CA LYS A 213 -4.19 -5.86 -1.83
C LYS A 213 -3.22 -5.17 -0.89
N LYS A 214 -2.35 -5.93 -0.21
CA LYS A 214 -1.47 -5.36 0.81
C LYS A 214 -0.48 -4.38 0.19
N PRO A 215 0.37 -4.76 -0.80
CA PRO A 215 1.25 -3.80 -1.47
C PRO A 215 0.49 -2.68 -2.17
N ALA A 216 -0.68 -2.93 -2.76
CA ALA A 216 -1.51 -1.88 -3.33
C ALA A 216 -1.94 -0.84 -2.27
N THR A 217 -2.30 -1.29 -1.07
CA THR A 217 -2.67 -0.40 0.04
C THR A 217 -1.46 0.38 0.57
N LEU A 218 -0.28 -0.25 0.64
CA LEU A 218 0.97 0.45 1.01
C LEU A 218 1.26 1.57 0.01
N LEU A 219 1.26 1.25 -1.28
CA LEU A 219 1.50 2.23 -2.35
C LEU A 219 0.49 3.38 -2.32
N LYS A 220 -0.81 3.09 -2.21
CA LYS A 220 -1.86 4.12 -2.08
C LYS A 220 -1.57 5.14 -0.98
N ASN A 221 -1.01 4.69 0.15
CA ASN A 221 -0.75 5.52 1.30
C ASN A 221 0.60 6.24 1.28
N MET A 222 1.52 5.83 0.40
CA MET A 222 2.89 6.32 0.36
C MET A 222 3.19 7.15 -0.88
N LEU A 223 2.51 6.87 -2.00
CA LEU A 223 2.69 7.62 -3.24
C LEU A 223 2.16 9.04 -3.05
N ASP A 224 3.05 10.00 -3.24
CA ASP A 224 2.71 11.41 -3.19
C ASP A 224 2.11 11.86 -4.52
N LYS A 225 1.19 12.81 -4.46
CA LYS A 225 0.56 13.37 -5.67
C LYS A 225 1.54 14.11 -6.56
N ASP A 226 2.60 14.65 -5.99
CA ASP A 226 3.65 15.41 -6.67
C ASP A 226 4.97 14.63 -6.73
N GLY A 227 4.95 13.32 -6.46
CA GLY A 227 6.11 12.48 -6.14
C GLY A 227 6.94 11.95 -7.32
N GLY A 228 6.83 12.53 -8.52
CA GLY A 228 7.65 12.10 -9.67
C GLY A 228 7.22 10.76 -10.28
N ASP A 229 8.18 10.03 -10.82
CA ASP A 229 7.94 8.76 -11.50
C ASP A 229 8.13 7.56 -10.55
N VAL A 230 7.36 6.53 -10.80
CA VAL A 230 7.45 5.21 -10.19
C VAL A 230 7.93 4.23 -11.24
N VAL A 231 8.99 3.50 -10.94
CA VAL A 231 9.51 2.42 -11.78
C VAL A 231 9.04 1.09 -11.20
N ILE A 232 8.29 0.34 -11.98
CA ILE A 232 7.80 -1.00 -11.62
C ILE A 232 8.54 -2.02 -12.48
N ARG A 233 9.29 -2.92 -11.83
CA ARG A 233 9.88 -4.10 -12.45
C ARG A 233 9.12 -5.32 -12.01
N PHE A 234 8.71 -6.16 -12.93
CA PHE A 234 7.95 -7.34 -12.58
C PHE A 234 8.27 -8.53 -13.50
N ASN A 235 8.12 -9.72 -12.96
CA ASN A 235 8.12 -10.99 -13.67
C ASN A 235 6.85 -11.78 -13.33
N GLU A 236 6.82 -13.07 -13.55
CA GLU A 236 5.63 -13.91 -13.29
C GLU A 236 5.27 -14.02 -11.80
N ARG A 237 6.23 -13.81 -10.88
CA ARG A 237 6.07 -14.08 -9.44
C ARG A 237 6.22 -12.87 -8.56
N ASN A 238 7.11 -11.96 -8.93
CA ASN A 238 7.53 -10.87 -8.06
C ASN A 238 7.43 -9.53 -8.78
N ALA A 239 7.23 -8.46 -8.01
CA ALA A 239 7.40 -7.09 -8.46
C ALA A 239 8.27 -6.29 -7.50
N SER A 240 9.06 -5.36 -8.07
CA SER A 240 9.78 -4.30 -7.37
C SER A 240 9.23 -2.97 -7.84
N ILE A 241 8.89 -2.10 -6.91
CA ILE A 241 8.26 -0.80 -7.16
C ILE A 241 9.09 0.27 -6.46
N CYS A 242 9.83 1.04 -7.26
CA CYS A 242 10.77 2.07 -6.82
C CYS A 242 10.16 3.46 -6.99
N PHE A 243 10.17 4.26 -5.95
CA PHE A 243 9.70 5.66 -5.94
C PHE A 243 10.39 6.46 -4.84
N ALA A 244 10.84 7.66 -5.17
CA ALA A 244 11.66 8.49 -4.28
C ALA A 244 12.79 7.64 -3.62
N GLU A 245 12.88 7.65 -2.30
CA GLU A 245 13.86 6.87 -1.52
C GLU A 245 13.32 5.50 -1.07
N ASN A 246 12.20 5.05 -1.65
CA ASN A 246 11.53 3.82 -1.22
C ASN A 246 11.56 2.78 -2.32
N GLU A 247 11.66 1.52 -1.92
CA GLU A 247 11.49 0.37 -2.77
C GLU A 247 10.60 -0.67 -2.08
N VAL A 248 9.54 -1.11 -2.77
CA VAL A 248 8.62 -2.13 -2.29
C VAL A 248 8.76 -3.37 -3.16
N TYR A 249 9.19 -4.46 -2.56
CA TYR A 249 9.19 -5.79 -3.17
C TYR A 249 7.93 -6.52 -2.74
N CYS A 250 7.27 -7.21 -3.66
CA CYS A 250 6.12 -8.01 -3.31
C CYS A 250 6.00 -9.24 -4.21
N ARG A 251 5.46 -10.31 -3.63
CA ARG A 251 5.03 -11.47 -4.39
C ARG A 251 3.71 -11.14 -5.07
N LEU A 252 3.62 -11.45 -6.36
CA LEU A 252 2.42 -11.25 -7.18
C LEU A 252 1.44 -12.43 -7.01
N ILE A 253 0.17 -12.19 -7.30
CA ILE A 253 -0.81 -13.27 -7.36
C ILE A 253 -0.62 -14.02 -8.69
N GLU A 254 -0.30 -15.29 -8.61
CA GLU A 254 -0.09 -16.15 -9.77
C GLU A 254 -1.42 -16.55 -10.43
N GLY A 255 -1.38 -16.83 -11.72
CA GLY A 255 -2.50 -17.34 -12.49
C GLY A 255 -3.10 -16.32 -13.44
N ARG A 256 -4.06 -16.81 -14.24
CA ARG A 256 -4.70 -16.00 -15.27
C ARG A 256 -5.90 -15.23 -14.70
N TYR A 257 -5.88 -13.90 -14.83
CA TYR A 257 -7.05 -13.08 -14.50
C TYR A 257 -8.22 -13.42 -15.40
N PRO A 258 -9.49 -13.43 -14.89
CA PRO A 258 -10.67 -13.68 -15.72
C PRO A 258 -10.77 -12.70 -16.90
N ASN A 259 -11.37 -13.16 -18.01
CA ASN A 259 -11.60 -12.30 -19.16
C ASN A 259 -12.66 -11.23 -18.83
N TYR A 260 -12.20 -10.13 -18.26
CA TYR A 260 -13.04 -9.01 -17.82
C TYR A 260 -13.75 -8.30 -18.99
N ASN A 261 -13.19 -8.34 -20.20
CA ASN A 261 -13.82 -7.69 -21.36
C ASN A 261 -15.13 -8.39 -21.77
N SER A 262 -15.27 -9.70 -21.53
CA SER A 262 -16.46 -10.46 -21.91
C SER A 262 -17.71 -10.14 -21.09
N VAL A 263 -17.54 -9.54 -19.91
CA VAL A 263 -18.65 -9.19 -19.01
C VAL A 263 -19.04 -7.72 -19.05
N ILE A 264 -18.33 -6.90 -19.83
CA ILE A 264 -18.67 -5.49 -20.02
C ILE A 264 -19.69 -5.37 -21.13
N PRO A 265 -20.92 -4.91 -20.84
CA PRO A 265 -21.94 -4.73 -21.85
C PRO A 265 -21.52 -3.69 -22.91
N THR A 266 -21.73 -4.01 -24.18
CA THR A 266 -21.37 -3.13 -25.30
C THR A 266 -22.57 -2.48 -25.97
N ASN A 267 -23.80 -3.02 -25.76
CA ASN A 267 -25.05 -2.55 -26.41
C ASN A 267 -25.95 -1.95 -25.32
N ASN A 268 -25.59 -0.80 -24.78
CA ASN A 268 -26.37 -0.08 -23.77
C ASN A 268 -27.16 1.03 -24.50
N ASN A 269 -28.49 0.82 -24.69
CA ASN A 269 -29.33 1.82 -25.31
C ASN A 269 -29.98 2.78 -24.30
N ASN A 270 -30.00 2.41 -23.03
CA ASN A 270 -30.59 3.21 -21.97
C ASN A 270 -29.47 4.01 -21.28
N GLU A 271 -29.53 5.32 -21.36
CA GLU A 271 -28.55 6.24 -20.77
C GLU A 271 -29.24 7.17 -19.79
N ILE A 272 -28.66 7.32 -18.62
CA ILE A 272 -29.06 8.28 -17.59
C ILE A 272 -27.93 9.28 -17.35
N THR A 273 -28.25 10.56 -17.46
CA THR A 273 -27.36 11.67 -17.07
C THR A 273 -27.84 12.22 -15.75
N ILE A 274 -26.95 12.25 -14.76
CA ILE A 274 -27.28 12.66 -13.39
C ILE A 274 -26.07 13.34 -12.76
N ASP A 275 -26.31 14.35 -11.90
CA ASP A 275 -25.25 14.98 -11.14
C ASP A 275 -24.65 14.01 -10.11
N ARG A 276 -23.32 13.82 -10.17
CA ARG A 276 -22.61 12.85 -9.34
C ARG A 276 -22.77 13.13 -7.83
N GLU A 277 -22.66 14.38 -7.42
CA GLU A 277 -22.72 14.74 -5.99
C GLU A 277 -24.14 14.58 -5.45
N SER A 278 -25.12 14.99 -6.23
CA SER A 278 -26.54 14.81 -5.89
C SER A 278 -26.89 13.34 -5.70
N LEU A 279 -26.47 12.49 -6.62
CA LEU A 279 -26.68 11.05 -6.54
C LEU A 279 -25.96 10.43 -5.33
N LEU A 280 -24.68 10.73 -5.15
CA LEU A 280 -23.87 10.21 -4.04
C LEU A 280 -24.48 10.58 -2.67
N ASN A 281 -24.89 11.84 -2.51
CA ASN A 281 -25.46 12.33 -1.27
C ASN A 281 -26.85 11.70 -1.01
N ALA A 282 -27.65 11.52 -2.03
CA ALA A 282 -28.94 10.82 -1.93
C ALA A 282 -28.77 9.35 -1.52
N ILE A 283 -27.83 8.63 -2.15
CA ILE A 283 -27.53 7.24 -1.78
C ILE A 283 -27.04 7.17 -0.32
N LYS A 284 -26.14 8.05 0.11
CA LYS A 284 -25.67 8.11 1.51
C LYS A 284 -26.78 8.33 2.53
N ARG A 285 -27.83 9.10 2.18
CA ARG A 285 -28.97 9.32 3.08
C ARG A 285 -29.93 8.13 3.11
N VAL A 286 -30.10 7.43 2.00
CA VAL A 286 -31.02 6.29 1.88
C VAL A 286 -30.37 4.99 2.41
N GLN A 287 -29.05 4.82 2.23
CA GLN A 287 -28.32 3.59 2.58
C GLN A 287 -28.52 3.08 4.02
N PRO A 288 -28.60 3.91 5.10
CA PRO A 288 -28.83 3.44 6.47
C PRO A 288 -30.19 2.77 6.69
N PHE A 289 -31.12 2.90 5.73
CA PHE A 289 -32.45 2.31 5.76
C PHE A 289 -32.57 1.03 4.96
N ALA A 290 -31.52 0.65 4.23
CA ALA A 290 -31.46 -0.63 3.53
C ALA A 290 -31.22 -1.78 4.51
N ASN A 291 -31.72 -2.96 4.17
CA ASN A 291 -31.46 -4.17 4.94
C ASN A 291 -29.96 -4.49 4.98
N ASP A 292 -29.41 -4.77 6.16
CA ASP A 292 -27.97 -4.94 6.41
C ASP A 292 -27.34 -6.09 5.60
N SER A 293 -28.09 -7.16 5.31
CA SER A 293 -27.58 -8.30 4.56
C SER A 293 -27.50 -8.06 3.06
N SER A 294 -28.51 -7.43 2.47
CA SER A 294 -28.58 -7.18 1.02
C SER A 294 -27.96 -5.85 0.62
N ASN A 295 -28.02 -4.86 1.49
CA ASN A 295 -27.66 -3.45 1.20
C ASN A 295 -28.35 -2.91 -0.06
N LEU A 296 -29.56 -3.41 -0.36
CA LEU A 296 -30.28 -3.16 -1.59
C LEU A 296 -30.91 -1.76 -1.58
N ILE A 297 -30.61 -0.97 -2.60
CA ILE A 297 -31.33 0.24 -2.96
C ILE A 297 -32.00 0.01 -4.32
N LYS A 298 -33.30 0.25 -4.40
CA LYS A 298 -34.08 0.21 -5.63
C LYS A 298 -34.03 1.57 -6.32
N PHE A 299 -33.64 1.56 -7.57
CA PHE A 299 -33.57 2.70 -8.46
C PHE A 299 -34.78 2.66 -9.37
N ASN A 300 -35.76 3.56 -9.21
CA ASN A 300 -36.86 3.73 -10.09
C ASN A 300 -36.58 4.93 -11.00
N VAL A 301 -36.30 4.64 -12.26
CA VAL A 301 -35.84 5.63 -13.24
C VAL A 301 -37.01 6.06 -14.10
N ASP A 302 -37.24 7.36 -14.17
CA ASP A 302 -38.20 8.00 -15.08
C ASP A 302 -37.47 9.07 -15.91
N ALA A 303 -38.09 9.64 -16.92
CA ALA A 303 -37.47 10.56 -17.87
C ALA A 303 -36.69 11.72 -17.24
N THR A 304 -37.17 12.25 -16.11
CA THR A 304 -36.56 13.41 -15.44
C THR A 304 -36.22 13.18 -13.97
N THR A 305 -36.55 12.01 -13.44
CA THR A 305 -36.43 11.77 -11.99
C THR A 305 -35.93 10.35 -11.71
N LEU A 306 -34.91 10.22 -10.92
CA LEU A 306 -34.49 8.98 -10.27
C LEU A 306 -35.06 8.96 -8.86
N THR A 307 -35.88 7.96 -8.52
CA THR A 307 -36.34 7.72 -7.15
C THR A 307 -35.54 6.55 -6.57
N LEU A 308 -34.89 6.79 -5.43
CA LEU A 308 -34.15 5.81 -4.66
C LEU A 308 -35.02 5.33 -3.50
N ASP A 309 -35.26 4.02 -3.40
CA ASP A 309 -36.01 3.42 -2.31
C ASP A 309 -35.13 2.39 -1.58
N ALA A 310 -35.10 2.45 -0.27
CA ALA A 310 -34.55 1.44 0.61
C ALA A 310 -35.57 1.02 1.65
N ALA A 311 -35.58 -0.26 2.00
CA ALA A 311 -36.44 -0.79 3.05
C ALA A 311 -35.74 -1.91 3.82
N ASP A 312 -35.91 -1.90 5.12
CA ASP A 312 -35.60 -3.00 6.01
C ASP A 312 -36.88 -3.38 6.77
N PHE A 313 -37.51 -4.44 6.34
CA PHE A 313 -38.79 -4.88 6.90
C PHE A 313 -38.63 -5.48 8.29
N ASP A 314 -37.44 -6.04 8.62
CA ASP A 314 -37.18 -6.64 9.91
C ASP A 314 -37.14 -5.57 11.02
N PHE A 315 -36.69 -4.38 10.69
CA PHE A 315 -36.59 -3.24 11.61
C PHE A 315 -37.62 -2.14 11.28
N SER A 316 -38.56 -2.37 10.37
CA SER A 316 -39.60 -1.41 9.97
C SER A 316 -39.04 -0.04 9.53
N LYS A 317 -37.90 -0.05 8.85
CA LYS A 317 -37.23 1.16 8.33
C LYS A 317 -37.53 1.30 6.84
N THR A 318 -37.82 2.52 6.40
CA THR A 318 -37.95 2.85 4.98
C THR A 318 -37.39 4.24 4.70
N ALA A 319 -36.83 4.43 3.52
CA ALA A 319 -36.43 5.74 3.02
C ALA A 319 -36.70 5.84 1.53
N THR A 320 -37.15 7.01 1.10
CA THR A 320 -37.34 7.35 -0.31
C THR A 320 -36.76 8.73 -0.56
N GLU A 321 -35.98 8.86 -1.64
CA GLU A 321 -35.40 10.13 -2.04
C GLU A 321 -35.44 10.28 -3.56
N LYS A 322 -35.63 11.50 -4.05
CA LYS A 322 -35.72 11.84 -5.47
C LYS A 322 -34.54 12.68 -5.91
N VAL A 323 -33.92 12.34 -7.03
CA VAL A 323 -32.83 13.07 -7.66
C VAL A 323 -33.21 13.41 -9.10
N ALA A 324 -32.96 14.64 -9.52
CA ALA A 324 -33.18 15.04 -10.91
C ALA A 324 -32.19 14.35 -11.83
N CYS A 325 -32.66 13.87 -12.97
CA CYS A 325 -31.86 13.22 -13.99
C CYS A 325 -32.42 13.51 -15.39
N GLN A 326 -31.68 13.07 -16.42
CA GLN A 326 -32.17 12.98 -17.79
C GLN A 326 -32.00 11.51 -18.24
N TYR A 327 -33.08 10.86 -18.60
CA TYR A 327 -33.11 9.48 -19.01
C TYR A 327 -33.80 9.31 -20.36
N ASN A 328 -33.18 8.58 -21.29
CA ASN A 328 -33.63 8.43 -22.65
C ASN A 328 -34.48 7.17 -22.89
N GLY A 329 -34.63 6.28 -21.91
CA GLY A 329 -35.34 5.02 -22.06
C GLY A 329 -36.76 5.03 -21.51
N GLN A 330 -37.41 3.87 -21.57
CA GLN A 330 -38.71 3.67 -20.92
C GLN A 330 -38.50 3.58 -19.38
N PRO A 331 -39.49 4.03 -18.57
CA PRO A 331 -39.41 3.90 -17.13
C PRO A 331 -39.03 2.48 -16.68
N MET A 332 -38.09 2.37 -15.78
CA MET A 332 -37.57 1.08 -15.33
C MET A 332 -37.23 1.06 -13.85
N ASN A 333 -37.21 -0.14 -13.29
CA ASN A 333 -36.79 -0.40 -11.92
C ASN A 333 -35.58 -1.35 -11.93
N ILE A 334 -34.56 -1.00 -11.18
CA ILE A 334 -33.38 -1.85 -11.04
C ILE A 334 -32.84 -1.75 -9.59
N GLY A 335 -32.32 -2.85 -9.07
CA GLY A 335 -31.74 -2.89 -7.72
C GLY A 335 -30.22 -2.95 -7.76
N PHE A 336 -29.59 -2.17 -6.89
CA PHE A 336 -28.15 -2.18 -6.71
C PHE A 336 -27.76 -2.29 -5.23
N LYS A 337 -26.58 -2.82 -4.97
CA LYS A 337 -25.98 -2.79 -3.65
C LYS A 337 -25.45 -1.36 -3.40
N GLY A 338 -26.17 -0.58 -2.57
CA GLY A 338 -25.92 0.85 -2.40
C GLY A 338 -24.51 1.20 -1.97
N VAL A 339 -23.89 0.41 -1.08
CA VAL A 339 -22.50 0.60 -0.65
C VAL A 339 -21.50 0.61 -1.81
N SER A 340 -21.78 -0.12 -2.90
CA SER A 340 -20.91 -0.15 -4.08
C SER A 340 -20.94 1.14 -4.92
N PHE A 341 -21.95 1.97 -4.74
CA PHE A 341 -22.03 3.29 -5.38
C PHE A 341 -21.34 4.39 -4.57
N ILE A 342 -21.19 4.17 -3.26
CA ILE A 342 -20.56 5.14 -2.35
C ILE A 342 -19.04 5.09 -2.47
N GLU A 343 -18.50 3.90 -2.77
CA GLU A 343 -17.07 3.66 -2.96
C GLU A 343 -16.60 4.19 -4.33
#